data_ee6768401a998e9a7d18276fb2fc94e0
#
_entry.id   ee6768401a998e9a7d18276fb2fc94e0
#
_cell.length_a   1.000
_cell.length_b   1.000
_cell.length_c   1.000
_cell.angle_alpha   90.00
_cell.angle_beta   90.00
_cell.angle_gamma   90.00
#
_symmetry.space_group_name_H-M   'P 1'
#
loop_
_entity.id
_entity.type
_entity.pdbx_description
1 polymer ?
#
loop_
_entity_poly.entity_id
_entity_poly.type
_entity_poly.pdbx_seq_one_letter_code
_entity_poly.pdbx_strand_id
1 'polypeptide(L)'
;MIKKRFLLPAAAGALALAIGLAGIWFNQQLPALVDFGAPGMDSEAQLMAWAALFPEKGVAALTFRTVLQWMAIAVFCTLGAVVLALYRYKPQKELGYFLLYLTVLTLWALVIILAPVGSSGWSVFFRRGFFTVTVLAGILLCAALTGAVPVSHGQRLHSLLLTLGYLVLTLIPPSRVRAVGLLLGMGYCLGILMAMYARGSDAALLMLFPCAITIGFRVWVVLPGMHVPFFQESVFFYLFRCARIYDAPFTLGCMAYVCRRYALQFDRAEQLARELDARVIQRTKALTEETEARKSMMLNIFHDLRSPLFAVSSGLDTLEAAPEALPALLPALQQRTAFLRRLTEDLFLAAKLEQKQVMLNEDRVSLGEVIAAVCDSCREEAEQKGVVLQAPPASELPVWGDQIRLQQILQNLLTNAIHYTPAGGSITVNSRVEAGAALVSVRDTGCGIAPEDQAAVFDRYFHTTTSSKHDSTGLGLTIAQELAHLHHGEILLESEVGKGSCFTLKLPLLSA
;
A
#
# COMPACT_ATOMS: atom_id res chain seq x y z
N MET A 1 7.05 14.51 25.71
CA MET A 1 6.02 13.49 25.42
C MET A 1 6.01 12.31 26.39
N ILE A 2 7.14 11.80 26.84
CA ILE A 2 7.25 10.63 27.74
C ILE A 2 6.56 10.84 29.11
N LYS A 3 6.72 12.00 29.76
CA LYS A 3 6.08 12.31 31.05
C LYS A 3 4.53 12.25 31.03
N LYS A 4 3.87 12.67 29.95
CA LYS A 4 2.40 12.62 29.82
C LYS A 4 1.85 11.18 29.70
N ARG A 5 2.62 10.23 29.16
CA ARG A 5 2.20 8.83 29.01
C ARG A 5 2.17 8.04 30.30
N PHE A 6 2.87 8.50 31.34
CA PHE A 6 2.84 7.88 32.68
C PHE A 6 1.77 8.49 33.59
N LEU A 7 1.36 9.73 33.36
CA LEU A 7 0.35 10.43 34.16
C LEU A 7 -1.07 9.80 34.03
N LEU A 8 -1.47 9.42 32.82
CA LEU A 8 -2.80 8.85 32.56
C LEU A 8 -3.02 7.48 33.20
N PRO A 9 -2.08 6.50 33.12
CA PRO A 9 -2.19 5.26 33.85
C PRO A 9 -2.24 5.44 35.37
N ALA A 10 -1.41 6.36 35.92
CA ALA A 10 -1.43 6.68 37.33
C ALA A 10 -2.79 7.29 37.75
N ALA A 11 -3.37 8.17 36.92
CA ALA A 11 -4.69 8.72 37.14
C ALA A 11 -5.81 7.63 37.12
N ALA A 12 -5.70 6.63 36.21
CA ALA A 12 -6.64 5.52 36.19
C ALA A 12 -6.55 4.65 37.43
N GLY A 13 -5.33 4.38 37.93
CA GLY A 13 -5.13 3.67 39.21
C GLY A 13 -5.67 4.45 40.41
N ALA A 14 -5.41 5.77 40.44
CA ALA A 14 -5.95 6.63 41.48
C ALA A 14 -7.50 6.71 41.45
N LEU A 15 -8.10 6.76 40.24
CA LEU A 15 -9.55 6.72 40.06
C LEU A 15 -10.15 5.41 40.58
N ALA A 16 -9.53 4.26 40.29
CA ALA A 16 -9.98 2.97 40.80
C ALA A 16 -9.97 2.94 42.34
N LEU A 17 -8.90 3.44 42.96
CA LEU A 17 -8.76 3.53 44.41
C LEU A 17 -9.81 4.51 45.00
N ALA A 18 -9.97 5.69 44.38
CA ALA A 18 -10.95 6.69 44.83
C ALA A 18 -12.39 6.16 44.77
N ILE A 19 -12.79 5.46 43.69
CA ILE A 19 -14.10 4.83 43.57
C ILE A 19 -14.28 3.77 44.66
N GLY A 20 -13.27 2.93 44.91
CA GLY A 20 -13.30 1.92 45.95
C GLY A 20 -13.49 2.53 47.34
N LEU A 21 -12.69 3.55 47.67
CA LEU A 21 -12.80 4.26 48.97
C LEU A 21 -14.10 5.03 49.13
N ALA A 22 -14.55 5.72 48.08
CA ALA A 22 -15.83 6.41 48.09
C ALA A 22 -17.00 5.43 48.29
N GLY A 23 -16.94 4.29 47.61
CA GLY A 23 -17.93 3.22 47.79
C GLY A 23 -17.95 2.66 49.21
N ILE A 24 -16.78 2.48 49.83
CA ILE A 24 -16.65 2.06 51.23
C ILE A 24 -17.29 3.10 52.16
N TRP A 25 -16.91 4.39 51.99
CA TRP A 25 -17.45 5.48 52.80
C TRP A 25 -18.98 5.62 52.66
N PHE A 26 -19.48 5.52 51.38
CA PHE A 26 -20.92 5.58 51.10
C PHE A 26 -21.68 4.42 51.78
N ASN A 27 -21.11 3.21 51.75
CA ASN A 27 -21.71 2.06 52.41
C ASN A 27 -21.82 2.22 53.93
N GLN A 28 -20.87 2.92 54.56
CA GLN A 28 -20.95 3.22 56.00
C GLN A 28 -22.07 4.23 56.36
N GLN A 29 -22.51 5.08 55.43
CA GLN A 29 -23.59 6.03 55.65
C GLN A 29 -24.98 5.44 55.47
N LEU A 30 -25.10 4.23 54.89
CA LEU A 30 -26.37 3.55 54.70
C LEU A 30 -26.77 2.77 55.96
N PRO A 31 -28.07 2.67 56.27
CA PRO A 31 -28.54 1.90 57.43
C PRO A 31 -28.07 0.42 57.29
N ALA A 32 -27.50 -0.06 58.35
CA ALA A 32 -27.00 -1.42 58.43
C ALA A 32 -28.09 -2.44 58.11
N LEU A 33 -27.80 -3.44 57.29
CA LEU A 33 -28.55 -4.65 57.25
C LEU A 33 -28.39 -5.28 58.65
N VAL A 34 -29.47 -5.55 59.29
CA VAL A 34 -29.46 -6.27 60.58
C VAL A 34 -28.67 -7.54 60.38
N ASP A 35 -27.68 -7.74 61.24
CA ASP A 35 -26.79 -8.93 61.17
C ASP A 35 -27.60 -10.16 61.55
N PHE A 36 -28.07 -10.88 60.55
CA PHE A 36 -28.73 -12.18 60.72
C PHE A 36 -27.71 -13.30 60.81
N GLY A 37 -26.63 -13.02 61.51
CA GLY A 37 -25.38 -13.72 61.56
C GLY A 37 -25.43 -15.18 62.00
N ALA A 38 -25.70 -16.08 61.08
CA ALA A 38 -25.05 -17.37 61.13
C ALA A 38 -23.72 -17.28 60.36
N PRO A 39 -22.55 -17.49 60.94
CA PRO A 39 -21.29 -17.46 60.26
C PRO A 39 -21.28 -18.48 59.12
N GLY A 40 -21.23 -18.02 57.88
CA GLY A 40 -21.23 -18.82 56.66
C GLY A 40 -22.45 -18.71 55.75
N MET A 41 -23.47 -17.91 56.11
CA MET A 41 -24.55 -17.61 55.18
C MET A 41 -24.07 -16.78 54.01
N ASP A 42 -24.40 -17.22 52.82
CA ASP A 42 -24.22 -16.45 51.57
C ASP A 42 -25.15 -15.23 51.62
N SER A 43 -24.72 -14.09 51.01
CA SER A 43 -25.45 -12.83 51.00
C SER A 43 -26.88 -12.95 50.45
N GLU A 44 -27.18 -13.95 49.69
CA GLU A 44 -28.49 -14.21 49.12
C GLU A 44 -29.41 -14.87 50.12
N ALA A 45 -28.88 -15.76 50.93
CA ALA A 45 -29.60 -16.31 52.06
C ALA A 45 -29.92 -15.24 53.15
N GLN A 46 -29.00 -14.27 53.32
CA GLN A 46 -29.21 -13.13 54.21
C GLN A 46 -30.31 -12.23 53.71
N LEU A 47 -30.40 -11.91 52.38
CA LEU A 47 -31.50 -11.14 51.83
C LEU A 47 -32.85 -11.86 51.99
N MET A 48 -32.87 -13.16 51.74
CA MET A 48 -34.09 -13.96 51.90
C MET A 48 -34.55 -13.99 53.35
N ALA A 49 -33.67 -14.14 54.30
CA ALA A 49 -33.97 -14.07 55.72
C ALA A 49 -34.48 -12.70 56.12
N TRP A 50 -33.86 -11.61 55.59
CA TRP A 50 -34.33 -10.23 55.79
C TRP A 50 -35.71 -10.00 55.15
N ALA A 51 -35.95 -10.47 53.94
CA ALA A 51 -37.22 -10.36 53.24
C ALA A 51 -38.36 -11.09 53.96
N ALA A 52 -38.04 -12.20 54.62
CA ALA A 52 -39.02 -12.93 55.43
C ALA A 52 -39.43 -12.18 56.69
N LEU A 53 -38.52 -11.36 57.26
CA LEU A 53 -38.82 -10.57 58.47
C LEU A 53 -39.52 -9.23 58.15
N PHE A 54 -39.33 -8.72 56.94
CA PHE A 54 -39.93 -7.47 56.46
C PHE A 54 -40.67 -7.69 55.13
N PRO A 55 -41.85 -8.37 55.13
CA PRO A 55 -42.44 -8.88 53.86
C PRO A 55 -42.67 -7.81 52.81
N GLU A 56 -43.18 -6.65 53.14
CA GLU A 56 -43.44 -5.60 52.16
C GLU A 56 -42.18 -5.03 51.54
N LYS A 57 -41.16 -4.73 52.36
CA LYS A 57 -39.87 -4.21 51.87
C LYS A 57 -39.06 -5.33 51.18
N GLY A 58 -39.19 -6.53 51.65
CA GLY A 58 -38.51 -7.70 51.10
C GLY A 58 -39.03 -8.07 49.70
N VAL A 59 -40.35 -8.06 49.49
CA VAL A 59 -40.96 -8.28 48.17
C VAL A 59 -40.51 -7.23 47.18
N ALA A 60 -40.54 -5.94 47.61
CA ALA A 60 -40.09 -4.84 46.76
C ALA A 60 -38.60 -4.97 46.37
N ALA A 61 -37.71 -5.34 47.31
CA ALA A 61 -36.28 -5.55 47.06
C ALA A 61 -36.04 -6.72 46.14
N LEU A 62 -36.72 -7.86 46.31
CA LEU A 62 -36.60 -9.02 45.44
C LEU A 62 -37.11 -8.74 44.02
N THR A 63 -38.23 -8.03 43.89
CA THR A 63 -38.76 -7.62 42.59
C THR A 63 -37.78 -6.70 41.87
N PHE A 64 -37.27 -5.68 42.57
CA PHE A 64 -36.28 -4.77 42.04
C PHE A 64 -34.98 -5.49 41.59
N ARG A 65 -34.51 -6.41 42.40
CA ARG A 65 -33.37 -7.30 42.03
C ARG A 65 -33.65 -8.03 40.72
N THR A 66 -34.82 -8.68 40.61
CA THR A 66 -35.19 -9.48 39.46
C THR A 66 -35.27 -8.61 38.19
N VAL A 67 -35.88 -7.42 38.29
CA VAL A 67 -35.94 -6.46 37.20
C VAL A 67 -34.56 -6.03 36.74
N LEU A 68 -33.65 -5.69 37.67
CA LEU A 68 -32.26 -5.32 37.32
C LEU A 68 -31.52 -6.42 36.64
N GLN A 69 -31.72 -7.68 37.05
CA GLN A 69 -31.09 -8.85 36.43
C GLN A 69 -31.60 -9.08 35.00
N TRP A 70 -32.92 -8.97 34.77
CA TRP A 70 -33.47 -9.06 33.41
C TRP A 70 -33.00 -7.92 32.52
N MET A 71 -32.88 -6.71 33.03
CA MET A 71 -32.30 -5.59 32.30
C MET A 71 -30.85 -5.86 31.90
N ALA A 72 -30.04 -6.39 32.80
CA ALA A 72 -28.65 -6.77 32.50
C ALA A 72 -28.57 -7.84 31.40
N ILE A 73 -29.44 -8.86 31.46
CA ILE A 73 -29.50 -9.90 30.41
C ILE A 73 -29.88 -9.27 29.07
N ALA A 74 -30.90 -8.41 29.04
CA ALA A 74 -31.31 -7.75 27.80
C ALA A 74 -30.17 -6.94 27.17
N VAL A 75 -29.43 -6.19 27.98
CA VAL A 75 -28.25 -5.43 27.51
C VAL A 75 -27.17 -6.36 26.97
N PHE A 76 -26.83 -7.44 27.68
CA PHE A 76 -25.80 -8.36 27.21
C PHE A 76 -26.21 -9.11 25.95
N CYS A 77 -27.48 -9.52 25.82
CA CYS A 77 -28.01 -10.14 24.61
C CYS A 77 -27.98 -9.16 23.43
N THR A 78 -28.35 -7.90 23.63
CA THR A 78 -28.34 -6.89 22.58
C THR A 78 -26.91 -6.63 22.11
N LEU A 79 -25.96 -6.45 23.02
CA LEU A 79 -24.54 -6.32 22.69
C LEU A 79 -24.00 -7.58 21.99
N GLY A 80 -24.40 -8.75 22.47
CA GLY A 80 -24.03 -10.02 21.84
C GLY A 80 -24.53 -10.15 20.40
N ALA A 81 -25.77 -9.72 20.13
CA ALA A 81 -26.32 -9.71 18.77
C ALA A 81 -25.54 -8.76 17.84
N VAL A 82 -25.19 -7.57 18.31
CA VAL A 82 -24.36 -6.62 17.55
C VAL A 82 -22.97 -7.21 17.25
N VAL A 83 -22.30 -7.78 18.27
CA VAL A 83 -20.99 -8.38 18.11
C VAL A 83 -21.05 -9.59 17.18
N LEU A 84 -22.10 -10.40 17.25
CA LEU A 84 -22.33 -11.54 16.35
C LEU A 84 -22.53 -11.08 14.91
N ALA A 85 -23.28 -10.02 14.69
CA ALA A 85 -23.45 -9.43 13.35
C ALA A 85 -22.11 -8.95 12.77
N LEU A 86 -21.31 -8.23 13.57
CA LEU A 86 -19.97 -7.80 13.18
C LEU A 86 -19.05 -8.99 12.91
N TYR A 87 -19.11 -10.03 13.72
CA TYR A 87 -18.31 -11.26 13.53
C TYR A 87 -18.67 -12.00 12.24
N ARG A 88 -19.98 -12.06 11.89
CA ARG A 88 -20.43 -12.66 10.63
C ARG A 88 -19.99 -11.86 9.41
N TYR A 89 -19.97 -10.54 9.52
CA TYR A 89 -19.53 -9.68 8.43
C TYR A 89 -18.01 -9.78 8.20
N LYS A 90 -17.22 -9.77 9.26
CA LYS A 90 -15.76 -9.91 9.19
C LYS A 90 -15.25 -10.70 10.42
N PRO A 91 -15.02 -12.00 10.30
CA PRO A 91 -14.59 -12.83 11.41
C PRO A 91 -13.19 -12.42 11.89
N GLN A 92 -13.14 -11.91 13.11
CA GLN A 92 -11.90 -11.56 13.83
C GLN A 92 -11.88 -12.32 15.15
N LYS A 93 -10.71 -12.81 15.56
CA LYS A 93 -10.55 -13.58 16.80
C LYS A 93 -11.02 -12.80 18.02
N GLU A 94 -10.77 -11.49 18.02
CA GLU A 94 -11.15 -10.58 19.10
C GLU A 94 -12.68 -10.50 19.30
N LEU A 95 -13.42 -10.44 18.20
CA LEU A 95 -14.90 -10.46 18.25
C LEU A 95 -15.42 -11.81 18.78
N GLY A 96 -14.76 -12.92 18.41
CA GLY A 96 -15.08 -14.24 18.93
C GLY A 96 -14.91 -14.31 20.45
N TYR A 97 -13.81 -13.77 20.98
CA TYR A 97 -13.59 -13.71 22.43
C TYR A 97 -14.56 -12.76 23.14
N PHE A 98 -14.92 -11.64 22.50
CA PHE A 98 -15.92 -10.72 23.05
C PHE A 98 -17.30 -11.35 23.08
N LEU A 99 -17.67 -12.06 22.02
CA LEU A 99 -18.94 -12.81 21.99
C LEU A 99 -18.97 -13.90 23.08
N LEU A 100 -17.86 -14.65 23.24
CA LEU A 100 -17.72 -15.63 24.30
C LEU A 100 -17.91 -14.99 25.69
N TYR A 101 -17.27 -13.84 25.94
CA TYR A 101 -17.40 -13.10 27.19
C TYR A 101 -18.85 -12.69 27.47
N LEU A 102 -19.54 -12.10 26.48
CA LEU A 102 -20.95 -11.70 26.61
C LEU A 102 -21.88 -12.90 26.83
N THR A 103 -21.63 -14.02 26.14
CA THR A 103 -22.39 -15.27 26.31
C THR A 103 -22.24 -15.82 27.72
N VAL A 104 -21.01 -15.83 28.24
CA VAL A 104 -20.74 -16.30 29.62
C VAL A 104 -21.40 -15.39 30.65
N LEU A 105 -21.36 -14.05 30.44
CA LEU A 105 -22.06 -13.10 31.30
C LEU A 105 -23.57 -13.33 31.32
N THR A 106 -24.16 -13.53 30.15
CA THR A 106 -25.60 -13.76 29.96
C THR A 106 -26.03 -15.07 30.64
N LEU A 107 -25.30 -16.16 30.37
CA LEU A 107 -25.56 -17.48 31.00
C LEU A 107 -25.43 -17.41 32.51
N TRP A 108 -24.42 -16.72 33.01
CA TRP A 108 -24.25 -16.57 34.45
C TRP A 108 -25.40 -15.77 35.10
N ALA A 109 -25.83 -14.65 34.46
CA ALA A 109 -26.98 -13.89 34.93
C ALA A 109 -28.26 -14.73 34.93
N LEU A 110 -28.45 -15.54 33.90
CA LEU A 110 -29.57 -16.48 33.80
C LEU A 110 -29.57 -17.55 34.90
N VAL A 111 -28.39 -18.16 35.17
CA VAL A 111 -28.23 -19.13 36.23
C VAL A 111 -28.60 -18.57 37.61
N ILE A 112 -28.25 -17.29 37.87
CA ILE A 112 -28.63 -16.65 39.14
C ILE A 112 -30.17 -16.49 39.29
N ILE A 113 -30.85 -16.22 38.16
CA ILE A 113 -32.31 -16.07 38.18
C ILE A 113 -33.00 -17.42 38.34
N LEU A 114 -32.53 -18.42 37.60
CA LEU A 114 -33.20 -19.76 37.54
C LEU A 114 -32.84 -20.71 38.69
N ALA A 115 -31.62 -20.55 39.27
CA ALA A 115 -31.23 -21.38 40.36
C ALA A 115 -31.98 -20.98 41.65
N PRO A 116 -32.88 -21.79 42.17
CA PRO A 116 -33.55 -21.53 43.45
C PRO A 116 -32.53 -21.32 44.55
N VAL A 117 -32.77 -20.36 45.41
CA VAL A 117 -31.98 -20.08 46.60
C VAL A 117 -32.15 -21.26 47.59
N GLY A 118 -31.48 -22.33 47.30
CA GLY A 118 -31.45 -23.52 48.17
C GLY A 118 -30.02 -23.83 48.58
N SER A 119 -29.84 -24.26 49.79
CA SER A 119 -28.59 -24.63 50.42
C SER A 119 -27.91 -25.89 49.82
N SER A 120 -28.29 -26.35 48.63
CA SER A 120 -27.69 -27.49 48.02
C SER A 120 -26.28 -27.11 47.57
N GLY A 121 -25.26 -27.90 47.95
CA GLY A 121 -23.86 -27.69 47.57
C GLY A 121 -23.65 -27.51 46.06
N TRP A 122 -24.52 -28.07 45.23
CA TRP A 122 -24.54 -27.96 43.79
C TRP A 122 -24.81 -26.52 43.27
N SER A 123 -25.80 -25.81 43.88
CA SER A 123 -26.11 -24.43 43.43
C SER A 123 -24.97 -23.47 43.73
N VAL A 124 -24.27 -23.70 44.86
CA VAL A 124 -23.07 -22.94 45.23
C VAL A 124 -21.90 -23.26 44.28
N PHE A 125 -21.72 -24.52 43.93
CA PHE A 125 -20.67 -24.97 43.01
C PHE A 125 -20.86 -24.36 41.61
N PHE A 126 -22.07 -24.42 41.03
CA PHE A 126 -22.37 -23.83 39.74
C PHE A 126 -22.20 -22.32 39.74
N ARG A 127 -22.68 -21.60 40.73
CA ARG A 127 -22.49 -20.15 40.86
C ARG A 127 -21.01 -19.79 40.95
N ARG A 128 -20.21 -20.55 41.67
CA ARG A 128 -18.75 -20.37 41.75
C ARG A 128 -18.04 -20.62 40.44
N GLY A 129 -18.37 -21.72 39.77
CA GLY A 129 -17.78 -22.10 38.46
C GLY A 129 -18.04 -21.05 37.38
N PHE A 130 -19.29 -20.60 37.23
CA PHE A 130 -19.63 -19.57 36.27
C PHE A 130 -18.95 -18.24 36.54
N PHE A 131 -18.80 -17.85 37.78
CA PHE A 131 -18.08 -16.62 38.16
C PHE A 131 -16.62 -16.69 37.69
N THR A 132 -15.96 -17.81 37.93
CA THR A 132 -14.57 -18.09 37.52
C THR A 132 -14.44 -18.00 36.00
N VAL A 133 -15.35 -18.66 35.28
CA VAL A 133 -15.36 -18.64 33.79
C VAL A 133 -15.55 -17.23 33.25
N THR A 134 -16.37 -16.41 33.92
CA THR A 134 -16.58 -14.99 33.48
C THR A 134 -15.30 -14.17 33.59
N VAL A 135 -14.58 -14.30 34.71
CA VAL A 135 -13.31 -13.56 34.87
C VAL A 135 -12.27 -14.04 33.86
N LEU A 136 -12.21 -15.35 33.65
CA LEU A 136 -11.33 -15.99 32.71
C LEU A 136 -11.61 -15.50 31.25
N ALA A 137 -12.89 -15.48 30.88
CA ALA A 137 -13.32 -14.93 29.58
C ALA A 137 -12.94 -13.45 29.43
N GLY A 138 -13.07 -12.66 30.51
CA GLY A 138 -12.64 -11.25 30.53
C GLY A 138 -11.12 -11.09 30.34
N ILE A 139 -10.31 -11.93 30.99
CA ILE A 139 -8.85 -11.94 30.83
C ILE A 139 -8.46 -12.33 29.39
N LEU A 140 -9.09 -13.39 28.85
CA LEU A 140 -8.87 -13.82 27.47
C LEU A 140 -9.28 -12.75 26.47
N LEU A 141 -10.38 -12.04 26.72
CA LEU A 141 -10.82 -10.91 25.91
C LEU A 141 -9.80 -9.78 25.93
N CYS A 142 -9.34 -9.36 27.12
CA CYS A 142 -8.27 -8.38 27.25
C CYS A 142 -7.02 -8.81 26.48
N ALA A 143 -6.57 -10.04 26.64
CA ALA A 143 -5.40 -10.57 25.93
C ALA A 143 -5.60 -10.59 24.40
N ALA A 144 -6.81 -10.90 23.92
CA ALA A 144 -7.13 -10.92 22.51
C ALA A 144 -7.24 -9.51 21.92
N LEU A 145 -7.91 -8.58 22.60
CA LEU A 145 -8.01 -7.18 22.18
C LEU A 145 -6.64 -6.49 22.16
N THR A 146 -5.74 -6.96 23.03
CA THR A 146 -4.35 -6.51 23.09
C THR A 146 -3.46 -7.20 22.06
N GLY A 147 -3.97 -8.19 21.32
CA GLY A 147 -3.27 -9.13 20.41
C GLY A 147 -2.39 -8.54 19.31
N ALA A 148 -2.04 -7.27 19.41
CA ALA A 148 -0.94 -6.65 18.68
C ALA A 148 0.45 -7.06 19.23
N VAL A 149 0.54 -7.89 20.28
CA VAL A 149 1.80 -8.41 20.78
C VAL A 149 1.95 -9.84 20.27
N PRO A 150 3.00 -10.14 19.48
CA PRO A 150 3.36 -11.52 19.20
C PRO A 150 3.68 -12.16 20.55
N VAL A 151 2.71 -12.91 21.07
CA VAL A 151 2.85 -13.59 22.34
C VAL A 151 3.90 -14.68 22.16
N SER A 152 5.09 -14.45 22.67
CA SER A 152 6.13 -15.47 22.71
C SER A 152 5.58 -16.72 23.41
N HIS A 153 6.10 -17.90 23.09
CA HIS A 153 5.66 -19.15 23.77
C HIS A 153 5.70 -19.04 25.30
N GLY A 154 6.69 -18.31 25.84
CA GLY A 154 6.78 -18.05 27.28
C GLY A 154 5.63 -17.20 27.84
N GLN A 155 5.14 -16.20 27.08
CA GLN A 155 4.00 -15.38 27.52
C GLN A 155 2.67 -16.16 27.46
N ARG A 156 2.52 -17.06 26.49
CA ARG A 156 1.35 -17.98 26.45
C ARG A 156 1.34 -18.91 27.63
N LEU A 157 2.49 -19.50 27.96
CA LEU A 157 2.63 -20.35 29.13
C LEU A 157 2.37 -19.61 30.42
N HIS A 158 2.88 -18.36 30.55
CA HIS A 158 2.65 -17.52 31.72
C HIS A 158 1.16 -17.16 31.89
N SER A 159 0.47 -16.78 30.81
CA SER A 159 -0.97 -16.50 30.86
C SER A 159 -1.80 -17.76 31.17
N LEU A 160 -1.38 -18.91 30.64
CA LEU A 160 -2.01 -20.21 30.97
C LEU A 160 -1.83 -20.57 32.43
N LEU A 161 -0.62 -20.41 32.97
CA LEU A 161 -0.31 -20.70 34.38
C LEU A 161 -1.06 -19.77 35.33
N LEU A 162 -1.13 -18.46 34.99
CA LEU A 162 -1.93 -17.49 35.75
C LEU A 162 -3.41 -17.85 35.71
N THR A 163 -3.92 -18.25 34.55
CA THR A 163 -5.29 -18.72 34.37
C THR A 163 -5.60 -19.96 35.19
N LEU A 164 -4.70 -20.94 35.16
CA LEU A 164 -4.82 -22.18 35.93
C LEU A 164 -4.71 -21.90 37.43
N GLY A 165 -3.74 -21.07 37.85
CA GLY A 165 -3.59 -20.65 39.24
C GLY A 165 -4.83 -19.91 39.76
N TYR A 166 -5.40 -19.04 38.94
CA TYR A 166 -6.65 -18.34 39.22
C TYR A 166 -7.84 -19.35 39.37
N LEU A 167 -7.93 -20.33 38.47
CA LEU A 167 -8.93 -21.38 38.53
C LEU A 167 -8.82 -22.15 39.84
N VAL A 168 -7.63 -22.56 40.25
CA VAL A 168 -7.38 -23.24 41.52
C VAL A 168 -7.78 -22.38 42.71
N LEU A 169 -7.37 -21.10 42.73
CA LEU A 169 -7.72 -20.16 43.81
C LEU A 169 -9.22 -19.93 43.94
N THR A 170 -9.99 -20.01 42.84
CA THR A 170 -11.45 -19.82 42.88
C THR A 170 -12.21 -21.06 43.31
N LEU A 171 -11.60 -22.25 43.23
CA LEU A 171 -12.17 -23.51 43.74
C LEU A 171 -11.98 -23.68 45.24
N ILE A 172 -11.06 -22.97 45.88
CA ILE A 172 -10.77 -23.04 47.29
C ILE A 172 -11.92 -22.39 48.11
N PRO A 173 -12.38 -23.04 49.21
CA PRO A 173 -13.56 -22.64 49.96
C PRO A 173 -13.56 -21.25 50.62
N PRO A 174 -12.47 -20.66 51.14
CA PRO A 174 -12.60 -19.38 51.81
C PRO A 174 -12.95 -18.25 50.84
N SER A 175 -14.02 -17.48 51.10
CA SER A 175 -14.45 -16.32 50.32
C SER A 175 -13.36 -15.25 50.15
N ARG A 176 -12.50 -15.13 51.15
CA ARG A 176 -11.34 -14.21 51.16
C ARG A 176 -10.32 -14.51 50.08
N VAL A 177 -9.96 -15.77 49.86
CA VAL A 177 -8.98 -16.20 48.83
C VAL A 177 -9.51 -15.87 47.42
N ARG A 178 -10.79 -16.11 47.17
CA ARG A 178 -11.45 -15.78 45.89
C ARG A 178 -11.46 -14.30 45.62
N ALA A 179 -11.71 -13.50 46.63
CA ALA A 179 -11.71 -12.04 46.53
C ALA A 179 -10.32 -11.49 46.12
N VAL A 180 -9.28 -12.00 46.75
CA VAL A 180 -7.89 -11.65 46.40
C VAL A 180 -7.56 -12.09 44.98
N GLY A 181 -7.94 -13.32 44.58
CA GLY A 181 -7.71 -13.83 43.22
C GLY A 181 -8.39 -12.95 42.16
N LEU A 182 -9.63 -12.48 42.42
CA LEU A 182 -10.35 -11.57 41.52
C LEU A 182 -9.62 -10.24 41.34
N LEU A 183 -9.19 -9.64 42.44
CA LEU A 183 -8.45 -8.35 42.40
C LEU A 183 -7.12 -8.48 41.68
N LEU A 184 -6.40 -9.61 41.86
CA LEU A 184 -5.17 -9.91 41.16
C LEU A 184 -5.40 -10.08 39.65
N GLY A 185 -6.46 -10.80 39.25
CA GLY A 185 -6.81 -10.98 37.82
C GLY A 185 -7.16 -9.64 37.14
N MET A 186 -7.89 -8.77 37.82
CA MET A 186 -8.22 -7.44 37.30
C MET A 186 -7.02 -6.51 37.30
N GLY A 187 -6.18 -6.55 38.32
CA GLY A 187 -4.90 -5.82 38.36
C GLY A 187 -4.00 -6.22 37.18
N TYR A 188 -4.00 -7.51 36.84
CA TYR A 188 -3.28 -8.01 35.67
C TYR A 188 -3.85 -7.43 34.36
N CYS A 189 -5.18 -7.39 34.18
CA CYS A 189 -5.80 -6.74 33.02
C CYS A 189 -5.42 -5.24 32.92
N LEU A 190 -5.47 -4.53 34.04
CA LEU A 190 -5.06 -3.13 34.11
C LEU A 190 -3.58 -2.98 33.74
N GLY A 191 -2.71 -3.85 34.23
CA GLY A 191 -1.27 -3.85 33.91
C GLY A 191 -1.01 -4.05 32.42
N ILE A 192 -1.75 -4.97 31.77
CA ILE A 192 -1.66 -5.16 30.31
C ILE A 192 -2.07 -3.88 29.57
N LEU A 193 -3.20 -3.27 29.92
CA LEU A 193 -3.70 -2.04 29.29
C LEU A 193 -2.71 -0.88 29.48
N MET A 194 -2.12 -0.75 30.65
CA MET A 194 -1.08 0.23 30.95
C MET A 194 0.17 0.02 30.09
N ALA A 195 0.62 -1.22 29.97
CA ALA A 195 1.78 -1.56 29.13
C ALA A 195 1.53 -1.27 27.66
N MET A 196 0.32 -1.51 27.17
CA MET A 196 -0.06 -1.17 25.78
C MET A 196 -0.09 0.33 25.54
N TYR A 197 -0.67 1.08 26.46
CA TYR A 197 -0.66 2.54 26.38
C TYR A 197 0.76 3.10 26.38
N ALA A 198 1.62 2.57 27.24
CA ALA A 198 3.04 2.94 27.28
C ALA A 198 3.77 2.67 25.95
N ARG A 199 3.37 1.63 25.22
CA ARG A 199 3.90 1.27 23.89
C ARG A 199 3.31 2.08 22.73
N GLY A 200 2.41 3.03 23.01
CA GLY A 200 1.89 3.96 22.01
C GLY A 200 0.48 3.64 21.48
N SER A 201 -0.22 2.69 22.07
CA SER A 201 -1.61 2.38 21.69
C SER A 201 -2.58 3.32 22.40
N ASP A 202 -2.95 4.44 21.77
CA ASP A 202 -3.96 5.37 22.32
C ASP A 202 -5.34 4.72 22.45
N ALA A 203 -5.60 3.67 21.67
CA ALA A 203 -6.84 2.90 21.78
C ALA A 203 -6.97 2.17 23.13
N ALA A 204 -5.85 1.88 23.81
CA ALA A 204 -5.87 1.28 25.13
C ALA A 204 -6.55 2.18 26.19
N LEU A 205 -6.57 3.49 25.97
CA LEU A 205 -7.27 4.45 26.87
C LEU A 205 -8.78 4.18 26.96
N LEU A 206 -9.41 3.74 25.87
CA LEU A 206 -10.85 3.43 25.85
C LEU A 206 -11.21 2.27 26.79
N MET A 207 -10.25 1.40 27.08
CA MET A 207 -10.44 0.28 28.01
C MET A 207 -9.83 0.55 29.40
N LEU A 208 -8.79 1.38 29.47
CA LEU A 208 -8.04 1.63 30.71
C LEU A 208 -8.94 2.24 31.79
N PHE A 209 -9.65 3.33 31.49
CA PHE A 209 -10.55 3.98 32.44
C PHE A 209 -11.74 3.11 32.82
N PRO A 210 -12.49 2.49 31.88
CA PRO A 210 -13.56 1.55 32.22
C PRO A 210 -13.07 0.37 33.06
N CYS A 211 -11.88 -0.16 32.78
CA CYS A 211 -11.30 -1.22 33.59
C CYS A 211 -10.99 -0.75 35.01
N ALA A 212 -10.39 0.44 35.15
CA ALA A 212 -10.12 1.05 36.46
C ALA A 212 -11.40 1.29 37.28
N ILE A 213 -12.45 1.80 36.66
CA ILE A 213 -13.77 2.00 37.28
C ILE A 213 -14.34 0.66 37.73
N THR A 214 -14.28 -0.38 36.87
CA THR A 214 -14.74 -1.73 37.22
C THR A 214 -13.98 -2.31 38.40
N ILE A 215 -12.65 -2.10 38.47
CA ILE A 215 -11.82 -2.50 39.59
C ILE A 215 -12.27 -1.78 40.87
N GLY A 216 -12.47 -0.46 40.81
CA GLY A 216 -12.95 0.33 41.95
C GLY A 216 -14.27 -0.16 42.48
N PHE A 217 -15.25 -0.44 41.62
CA PHE A 217 -16.50 -1.05 42.00
C PHE A 217 -16.34 -2.45 42.59
N ARG A 218 -15.45 -3.28 42.06
CA ARG A 218 -15.20 -4.62 42.58
C ARG A 218 -14.49 -4.60 43.93
N VAL A 219 -13.54 -3.68 44.13
CA VAL A 219 -12.95 -3.45 45.47
C VAL A 219 -14.06 -3.13 46.46
N TRP A 220 -14.93 -2.20 46.09
CA TRP A 220 -16.08 -1.86 46.93
C TRP A 220 -17.02 -3.04 47.21
N VAL A 221 -17.28 -3.91 46.22
CA VAL A 221 -18.16 -5.09 46.39
C VAL A 221 -17.51 -6.20 47.18
N VAL A 222 -16.19 -6.37 47.09
CA VAL A 222 -15.47 -7.54 47.67
C VAL A 222 -15.09 -7.28 49.14
N LEU A 223 -14.67 -6.09 49.49
CA LEU A 223 -14.20 -5.79 50.86
C LEU A 223 -15.20 -6.03 51.96
N PRO A 224 -16.49 -5.65 51.81
CA PRO A 224 -17.51 -5.98 52.83
C PRO A 224 -17.70 -7.51 53.00
N GLY A 225 -17.69 -8.26 51.90
CA GLY A 225 -17.83 -9.71 51.96
C GLY A 225 -16.62 -10.46 52.59
N MET A 226 -15.52 -9.73 52.91
CA MET A 226 -14.37 -10.27 53.65
C MET A 226 -14.54 -10.17 55.18
N HIS A 227 -15.72 -9.77 55.69
CA HIS A 227 -15.99 -9.57 57.12
C HIS A 227 -14.94 -8.68 57.82
N VAL A 228 -14.56 -7.57 57.14
CA VAL A 228 -13.69 -6.59 57.76
C VAL A 228 -14.52 -5.84 58.79
N PRO A 229 -14.07 -5.64 60.04
CA PRO A 229 -14.87 -5.18 61.15
C PRO A 229 -15.54 -3.83 60.99
N PHE A 230 -15.14 -3.04 59.97
CA PHE A 230 -15.69 -1.70 59.68
C PHE A 230 -16.69 -1.67 58.54
N PHE A 231 -17.05 -2.80 57.92
CA PHE A 231 -17.93 -2.82 56.75
C PHE A 231 -19.25 -3.51 57.04
N GLN A 232 -20.32 -2.74 57.12
CA GLN A 232 -21.70 -3.25 57.18
C GLN A 232 -22.28 -3.33 55.77
N GLU A 233 -22.92 -4.46 55.42
CA GLU A 233 -23.61 -4.60 54.14
C GLU A 233 -25.00 -3.90 54.24
N SER A 234 -25.30 -2.97 53.31
CA SER A 234 -26.61 -2.38 53.14
C SER A 234 -27.41 -3.16 52.08
N VAL A 235 -28.76 -3.08 52.15
CA VAL A 235 -29.66 -3.66 51.15
C VAL A 235 -29.35 -3.14 49.75
N PHE A 236 -29.04 -1.85 49.63
CA PHE A 236 -28.67 -1.23 48.37
C PHE A 236 -27.39 -1.83 47.80
N PHE A 237 -26.39 -2.01 48.63
CA PHE A 237 -25.10 -2.62 48.25
C PHE A 237 -25.31 -4.05 47.75
N TYR A 238 -26.14 -4.82 48.42
CA TYR A 238 -26.47 -6.18 48.02
C TYR A 238 -27.17 -6.23 46.66
N LEU A 239 -28.18 -5.35 46.43
CA LEU A 239 -28.87 -5.25 45.15
C LEU A 239 -27.93 -4.86 44.02
N PHE A 240 -27.03 -3.91 44.26
CA PHE A 240 -26.00 -3.50 43.28
C PHE A 240 -25.08 -4.64 42.93
N ARG A 241 -24.67 -5.45 43.90
CA ARG A 241 -23.86 -6.66 43.69
C ARG A 241 -24.61 -7.71 42.88
N CYS A 242 -25.87 -7.95 43.13
CA CYS A 242 -26.69 -8.94 42.41
C CYS A 242 -26.94 -8.52 40.96
N ALA A 243 -27.13 -7.22 40.66
CA ALA A 243 -27.38 -6.72 39.32
C ALA A 243 -26.15 -6.69 38.41
N ARG A 244 -24.93 -6.91 38.94
CA ARG A 244 -23.66 -6.87 38.20
C ARG A 244 -23.41 -5.58 37.41
N ILE A 245 -23.99 -4.48 37.80
CA ILE A 245 -23.77 -3.17 37.18
C ILE A 245 -22.31 -2.78 37.17
N TYR A 246 -21.51 -3.30 38.09
CA TYR A 246 -20.06 -3.10 38.15
C TYR A 246 -19.25 -3.66 36.96
N ASP A 247 -19.82 -4.58 36.19
CA ASP A 247 -19.17 -5.10 34.98
C ASP A 247 -19.51 -4.26 33.72
N ALA A 248 -20.52 -3.41 33.79
CA ALA A 248 -20.97 -2.60 32.66
C ALA A 248 -19.88 -1.65 32.11
N PRO A 249 -19.11 -0.93 32.94
CA PRO A 249 -18.06 -0.04 32.41
C PRO A 249 -17.03 -0.79 31.57
N PHE A 250 -16.57 -1.94 32.01
CA PHE A 250 -15.62 -2.76 31.26
C PHE A 250 -16.21 -3.24 29.91
N THR A 251 -17.46 -3.71 29.94
CA THR A 251 -18.15 -4.18 28.71
C THR A 251 -18.32 -3.05 27.71
N LEU A 252 -18.71 -1.87 28.15
CA LEU A 252 -18.85 -0.66 27.32
C LEU A 252 -17.49 -0.21 26.77
N GLY A 253 -16.44 -0.27 27.60
CA GLY A 253 -15.08 0.03 27.16
C GLY A 253 -14.60 -0.92 26.05
N CYS A 254 -14.87 -2.24 26.19
CA CYS A 254 -14.58 -3.21 25.15
C CYS A 254 -15.34 -2.90 23.86
N MET A 255 -16.62 -2.56 23.95
CA MET A 255 -17.43 -2.20 22.79
C MET A 255 -16.91 -0.93 22.10
N ALA A 256 -16.62 0.12 22.87
CA ALA A 256 -16.04 1.36 22.34
C ALA A 256 -14.70 1.12 21.63
N TYR A 257 -13.85 0.28 22.21
CA TYR A 257 -12.58 -0.12 21.59
C TYR A 257 -12.79 -0.84 20.26
N VAL A 258 -13.70 -1.80 20.21
CA VAL A 258 -14.05 -2.54 18.99
C VAL A 258 -14.60 -1.60 17.95
N CYS A 259 -15.57 -0.75 18.28
CA CYS A 259 -16.16 0.23 17.36
C CYS A 259 -15.10 1.17 16.77
N ARG A 260 -14.22 1.72 17.62
CA ARG A 260 -13.12 2.58 17.13
C ARG A 260 -12.17 1.85 16.20
N ARG A 261 -11.81 0.61 16.52
CA ARG A 261 -10.93 -0.19 15.68
C ARG A 261 -11.54 -0.44 14.29
N TYR A 262 -12.84 -0.73 14.24
CA TYR A 262 -13.57 -0.89 12.97
C TYR A 262 -13.63 0.42 12.19
N ALA A 263 -13.96 1.53 12.82
CA ALA A 263 -13.99 2.85 12.19
C ALA A 263 -12.65 3.18 11.53
N LEU A 264 -11.53 2.99 12.23
CA LEU A 264 -10.19 3.20 11.67
C LEU A 264 -9.85 2.27 10.50
N GLN A 265 -10.41 1.05 10.47
CA GLN A 265 -10.23 0.14 9.33
C GLN A 265 -11.05 0.59 8.12
N PHE A 266 -12.25 1.11 8.33
CA PHE A 266 -13.08 1.69 7.27
C PHE A 266 -12.40 2.89 6.63
N ASP A 267 -11.90 3.84 7.44
CA ASP A 267 -11.20 5.02 6.96
C ASP A 267 -9.97 4.64 6.11
N ARG A 268 -9.20 3.65 6.57
CA ARG A 268 -8.04 3.15 5.80
C ARG A 268 -8.44 2.48 4.49
N ALA A 269 -9.51 1.69 4.51
CA ALA A 269 -10.02 1.03 3.32
C ALA A 269 -10.53 2.06 2.29
N GLU A 270 -11.21 3.10 2.74
CA GLU A 270 -11.68 4.19 1.89
C GLU A 270 -10.53 5.01 1.31
N GLN A 271 -9.51 5.32 2.12
CA GLN A 271 -8.31 5.99 1.63
C GLN A 271 -7.59 5.16 0.55
N LEU A 272 -7.42 3.85 0.81
CA LEU A 272 -6.78 2.95 -0.16
C LEU A 272 -7.60 2.84 -1.45
N ALA A 273 -8.93 2.79 -1.37
CA ALA A 273 -9.81 2.79 -2.53
C ALA A 273 -9.63 4.06 -3.37
N ARG A 274 -9.62 5.24 -2.73
CA ARG A 274 -9.37 6.53 -3.42
C ARG A 274 -7.99 6.59 -4.08
N GLU A 275 -6.95 6.07 -3.41
CA GLU A 275 -5.60 6.00 -4.00
C GLU A 275 -5.55 5.07 -5.21
N LEU A 276 -6.23 3.92 -5.14
CA LEU A 276 -6.33 2.99 -6.25
C LEU A 276 -7.07 3.59 -7.44
N ASP A 277 -8.21 4.25 -7.20
CA ASP A 277 -8.97 4.93 -8.25
C ASP A 277 -8.14 6.02 -8.95
N ALA A 278 -7.42 6.83 -8.18
CA ALA A 278 -6.52 7.84 -8.72
C ALA A 278 -5.41 7.23 -9.61
N ARG A 279 -4.81 6.11 -9.17
CA ARG A 279 -3.79 5.39 -9.96
C ARG A 279 -4.38 4.76 -11.23
N VAL A 280 -5.59 4.21 -11.15
CA VAL A 280 -6.29 3.66 -12.32
C VAL A 280 -6.55 4.74 -13.35
N ILE A 281 -7.09 5.90 -12.93
CA ILE A 281 -7.35 7.04 -13.82
C ILE A 281 -6.05 7.51 -14.48
N GLN A 282 -4.98 7.67 -13.71
CA GLN A 282 -3.68 8.10 -14.23
C GLN A 282 -3.11 7.12 -15.25
N ARG A 283 -3.16 5.81 -14.94
CA ARG A 283 -2.69 4.77 -15.87
C ARG A 283 -3.52 4.68 -17.13
N THR A 284 -4.85 4.79 -16.99
CA THR A 284 -5.76 4.76 -18.16
C THR A 284 -5.48 5.95 -19.07
N LYS A 285 -5.26 7.15 -18.51
CA LYS A 285 -4.92 8.34 -19.30
C LYS A 285 -3.60 8.13 -20.04
N ALA A 286 -2.54 7.69 -19.37
CA ALA A 286 -1.24 7.42 -19.99
C ALA A 286 -1.34 6.38 -21.12
N LEU A 287 -2.08 5.28 -20.90
CA LEU A 287 -2.31 4.27 -21.95
C LEU A 287 -3.10 4.80 -23.14
N THR A 288 -4.07 5.70 -22.90
CA THR A 288 -4.85 6.32 -23.98
C THR A 288 -3.96 7.23 -24.81
N GLU A 289 -3.13 8.07 -24.17
CA GLU A 289 -2.17 8.95 -24.83
C GLU A 289 -1.16 8.16 -25.67
N GLU A 290 -0.61 7.06 -25.12
CA GLU A 290 0.30 6.16 -25.82
C GLU A 290 -0.38 5.50 -27.03
N THR A 291 -1.63 5.04 -26.86
CA THR A 291 -2.41 4.41 -27.94
C THR A 291 -2.72 5.40 -29.07
N GLU A 292 -3.06 6.64 -28.74
CA GLU A 292 -3.32 7.68 -29.72
C GLU A 292 -2.04 8.09 -30.47
N ALA A 293 -0.92 8.23 -29.77
CA ALA A 293 0.37 8.48 -30.39
C ALA A 293 0.74 7.35 -31.37
N ARG A 294 0.54 6.08 -30.98
CA ARG A 294 0.78 4.92 -31.83
C ARG A 294 -0.13 4.89 -33.07
N LYS A 295 -1.41 5.26 -32.91
CA LYS A 295 -2.34 5.37 -34.06
C LYS A 295 -1.91 6.45 -35.05
N SER A 296 -1.55 7.63 -34.53
CA SER A 296 -1.07 8.73 -35.35
C SER A 296 0.20 8.36 -36.14
N MET A 297 1.13 7.67 -35.47
CA MET A 297 2.31 7.12 -36.09
C MET A 297 1.99 6.14 -37.24
N MET A 298 1.06 5.19 -37.01
CA MET A 298 0.62 4.27 -38.04
C MET A 298 0.02 4.97 -39.26
N LEU A 299 -0.81 6.00 -39.02
CA LEU A 299 -1.40 6.79 -40.11
C LEU A 299 -0.35 7.48 -40.96
N ASN A 300 0.70 8.04 -40.36
CA ASN A 300 1.81 8.66 -41.08
C ASN A 300 2.56 7.64 -41.92
N ILE A 301 2.86 6.45 -41.38
CA ILE A 301 3.48 5.35 -42.11
C ILE A 301 2.67 4.97 -43.34
N PHE A 302 1.36 4.79 -43.18
CA PHE A 302 0.49 4.46 -44.32
C PHE A 302 0.43 5.55 -45.37
N HIS A 303 0.46 6.84 -44.98
CA HIS A 303 0.51 7.95 -45.89
C HIS A 303 1.82 7.92 -46.70
N ASP A 304 2.97 7.72 -46.04
CA ASP A 304 4.28 7.76 -46.67
C ASP A 304 4.56 6.52 -47.54
N LEU A 305 3.92 5.39 -47.26
CA LEU A 305 3.94 4.23 -48.13
C LEU A 305 3.03 4.39 -49.36
N ARG A 306 1.86 5.03 -49.20
CA ARG A 306 0.85 5.14 -50.26
C ARG A 306 1.37 5.97 -51.44
N SER A 307 2.04 7.09 -51.18
CA SER A 307 2.49 8.03 -52.21
C SER A 307 3.47 7.39 -53.21
N PRO A 308 4.59 6.77 -52.80
CA PRO A 308 5.53 6.14 -53.75
C PRO A 308 4.94 4.90 -54.40
N LEU A 309 4.10 4.13 -53.69
CA LEU A 309 3.40 2.95 -54.24
C LEU A 309 2.48 3.37 -55.38
N PHE A 310 1.70 4.44 -55.18
CA PHE A 310 0.82 4.99 -56.22
C PHE A 310 1.63 5.47 -57.42
N ALA A 311 2.78 6.13 -57.21
CA ALA A 311 3.66 6.58 -58.30
C ALA A 311 4.23 5.39 -59.11
N VAL A 312 4.59 4.27 -58.42
CA VAL A 312 5.06 3.05 -59.11
C VAL A 312 3.91 2.43 -59.88
N SER A 313 2.73 2.28 -59.29
CA SER A 313 1.54 1.71 -59.99
C SER A 313 1.17 2.52 -61.20
N SER A 314 1.02 3.86 -61.06
CA SER A 314 0.65 4.72 -62.15
C SER A 314 1.72 4.76 -63.27
N GLY A 315 2.99 4.67 -62.89
CA GLY A 315 4.08 4.53 -63.87
C GLY A 315 4.00 3.22 -64.66
N LEU A 316 3.67 2.12 -64.02
CA LEU A 316 3.45 0.80 -64.66
C LEU A 316 2.22 0.83 -65.57
N ASP A 317 1.10 1.44 -65.15
CA ASP A 317 -0.10 1.62 -65.98
C ASP A 317 0.20 2.45 -67.22
N THR A 318 1.08 3.48 -67.09
CA THR A 318 1.51 4.30 -68.21
C THR A 318 2.40 3.51 -69.19
N LEU A 319 3.27 2.64 -68.70
CA LEU A 319 4.09 1.79 -69.52
C LEU A 319 3.29 0.72 -70.23
N GLU A 320 2.21 0.22 -69.64
CA GLU A 320 1.29 -0.72 -70.30
C GLU A 320 0.56 -0.01 -71.47
N ALA A 321 0.17 1.26 -71.31
CA ALA A 321 -0.51 2.04 -72.35
C ALA A 321 0.46 2.59 -73.44
N ALA A 322 1.73 2.90 -73.04
CA ALA A 322 2.74 3.47 -73.96
C ALA A 322 4.13 2.87 -73.66
N PRO A 323 4.47 1.69 -74.15
CA PRO A 323 5.73 0.99 -73.90
C PRO A 323 6.99 1.81 -74.32
N GLU A 324 6.86 2.70 -75.26
CA GLU A 324 7.94 3.60 -75.72
C GLU A 324 8.37 4.62 -74.65
N ALA A 325 7.58 4.84 -73.63
CA ALA A 325 7.90 5.71 -72.49
C ALA A 325 8.90 5.08 -71.48
N LEU A 326 9.28 3.79 -71.66
CA LEU A 326 10.14 3.06 -70.76
C LEU A 326 11.47 3.79 -70.47
N PRO A 327 12.24 4.30 -71.44
CA PRO A 327 13.53 4.94 -71.14
C PRO A 327 13.36 6.18 -70.23
N ALA A 328 12.26 6.88 -70.38
CA ALA A 328 11.98 8.10 -69.59
C ALA A 328 11.46 7.79 -68.18
N LEU A 329 10.63 6.75 -68.05
CA LEU A 329 10.00 6.41 -66.77
C LEU A 329 10.81 5.46 -65.88
N LEU A 330 11.68 4.61 -66.49
CA LEU A 330 12.46 3.61 -65.77
C LEU A 330 13.32 4.19 -64.66
N PRO A 331 14.06 5.31 -64.80
CA PRO A 331 14.83 5.88 -63.69
C PRO A 331 13.97 6.31 -62.51
N ALA A 332 12.81 6.94 -62.80
CA ALA A 332 11.89 7.39 -61.79
C ALA A 332 11.26 6.21 -61.03
N LEU A 333 10.89 5.15 -61.71
CA LEU A 333 10.35 3.91 -61.08
C LEU A 333 11.39 3.21 -60.24
N GLN A 334 12.62 3.14 -60.71
CA GLN A 334 13.74 2.59 -59.93
C GLN A 334 14.00 3.40 -58.67
N GLN A 335 14.01 4.73 -58.75
CA GLN A 335 14.18 5.59 -57.61
C GLN A 335 13.05 5.41 -56.57
N ARG A 336 11.80 5.33 -57.01
CA ARG A 336 10.63 5.12 -56.11
C ARG A 336 10.65 3.74 -55.46
N THR A 337 11.06 2.71 -56.19
CA THR A 337 11.22 1.32 -55.65
C THR A 337 12.36 1.26 -54.64
N ALA A 338 13.48 1.93 -54.90
CA ALA A 338 14.60 2.00 -53.97
C ALA A 338 14.23 2.73 -52.69
N PHE A 339 13.42 3.83 -52.81
CA PHE A 339 12.88 4.54 -51.64
C PHE A 339 11.97 3.66 -50.81
N LEU A 340 11.02 2.92 -51.44
CA LEU A 340 10.12 1.99 -50.72
C LEU A 340 10.89 0.91 -49.96
N ARG A 341 11.92 0.33 -50.60
CA ARG A 341 12.78 -0.67 -49.96
C ARG A 341 13.45 -0.07 -48.72
N ARG A 342 14.10 1.09 -48.86
CA ARG A 342 14.74 1.77 -47.72
C ARG A 342 13.73 2.09 -46.59
N LEU A 343 12.55 2.60 -46.92
CA LEU A 343 11.49 2.90 -45.94
C LEU A 343 11.06 1.65 -45.16
N THR A 344 10.88 0.52 -45.86
CA THR A 344 10.50 -0.75 -45.20
C THR A 344 11.61 -1.32 -44.32
N GLU A 345 12.89 -1.21 -44.74
CA GLU A 345 14.07 -1.62 -43.95
C GLU A 345 14.19 -0.73 -42.69
N ASP A 346 14.02 0.59 -42.81
CA ASP A 346 14.06 1.54 -41.71
C ASP A 346 12.93 1.27 -40.71
N LEU A 347 11.70 1.05 -41.18
CA LEU A 347 10.56 0.69 -40.34
C LEU A 347 10.79 -0.60 -39.56
N PHE A 348 11.32 -1.62 -40.23
CA PHE A 348 11.60 -2.90 -39.59
C PHE A 348 12.70 -2.76 -38.53
N LEU A 349 13.77 -2.01 -38.83
CA LEU A 349 14.81 -1.74 -37.86
C LEU A 349 14.33 -0.90 -36.68
N ALA A 350 13.54 0.16 -36.92
CA ALA A 350 12.96 0.98 -35.89
C ALA A 350 12.05 0.15 -34.95
N ALA A 351 11.24 -0.76 -35.52
CA ALA A 351 10.41 -1.67 -34.73
C ALA A 351 11.25 -2.64 -33.87
N LYS A 352 12.36 -3.17 -34.39
CA LYS A 352 13.29 -4.03 -33.62
C LYS A 352 14.01 -3.27 -32.51
N LEU A 353 14.41 -2.01 -32.76
CA LEU A 353 15.06 -1.14 -31.77
C LEU A 353 14.08 -0.83 -30.62
N GLU A 354 12.82 -0.53 -30.93
CA GLU A 354 11.77 -0.30 -29.94
C GLU A 354 11.54 -1.50 -29.01
N GLN A 355 11.57 -2.71 -29.59
CA GLN A 355 11.42 -3.96 -28.85
C GLN A 355 12.71 -4.42 -28.15
N LYS A 356 13.82 -3.64 -28.27
CA LYS A 356 15.14 -4.02 -27.75
C LYS A 356 15.63 -5.38 -28.29
N GLN A 357 15.25 -5.72 -29.50
CA GLN A 357 15.59 -7.00 -30.14
C GLN A 357 16.83 -6.92 -31.08
N VAL A 358 17.42 -5.73 -31.20
CA VAL A 358 18.66 -5.57 -31.95
C VAL A 358 19.81 -5.99 -31.06
N MET A 359 20.49 -7.04 -31.46
CA MET A 359 21.77 -7.47 -30.87
C MET A 359 22.90 -7.04 -31.82
N LEU A 360 23.91 -6.36 -31.27
CA LEU A 360 25.10 -5.96 -32.01
C LEU A 360 26.04 -7.17 -32.17
N ASN A 361 26.58 -7.33 -33.34
CA ASN A 361 27.72 -8.25 -33.58
C ASN A 361 29.01 -7.45 -33.41
N GLU A 362 29.38 -7.27 -32.12
CA GLU A 362 30.50 -6.42 -31.75
C GLU A 362 31.86 -7.07 -32.06
N ASP A 363 32.69 -6.31 -32.73
CA ASP A 363 34.08 -6.67 -33.05
C ASP A 363 34.98 -5.42 -33.00
N ARG A 364 36.29 -5.62 -33.14
CA ARG A 364 37.23 -4.51 -33.29
C ARG A 364 37.09 -3.90 -34.67
N VAL A 365 36.58 -2.69 -34.76
CA VAL A 365 36.31 -1.97 -36.02
C VAL A 365 37.20 -0.74 -36.13
N SER A 366 37.80 -0.53 -37.31
CA SER A 366 38.47 0.72 -37.66
C SER A 366 37.43 1.73 -38.19
N LEU A 367 37.10 2.77 -37.41
CA LEU A 367 36.21 3.82 -37.90
C LEU A 367 36.75 4.53 -39.14
N GLY A 368 38.05 4.65 -39.30
CA GLY A 368 38.64 5.25 -40.48
C GLY A 368 38.25 4.51 -41.75
N GLU A 369 38.26 3.16 -41.73
CA GLU A 369 37.83 2.34 -42.87
C GLU A 369 36.34 2.48 -43.13
N VAL A 370 35.51 2.53 -42.07
CA VAL A 370 34.06 2.72 -42.19
C VAL A 370 33.76 4.09 -42.81
N ILE A 371 34.44 5.15 -42.36
CA ILE A 371 34.27 6.51 -42.89
C ILE A 371 34.63 6.54 -44.37
N ALA A 372 35.78 5.96 -44.77
CA ALA A 372 36.22 5.92 -46.16
C ALA A 372 35.19 5.20 -47.05
N ALA A 373 34.72 4.01 -46.63
CA ALA A 373 33.72 3.22 -47.35
C ALA A 373 32.41 3.98 -47.55
N VAL A 374 31.92 4.68 -46.48
CA VAL A 374 30.68 5.47 -46.55
C VAL A 374 30.88 6.71 -47.47
N CYS A 375 31.99 7.43 -47.32
CA CYS A 375 32.28 8.58 -48.19
C CYS A 375 32.36 8.18 -49.66
N ASP A 376 32.99 7.06 -49.95
CA ASP A 376 33.08 6.56 -51.33
C ASP A 376 31.72 6.14 -51.90
N SER A 377 30.86 5.50 -51.07
CA SER A 377 29.50 5.12 -51.49
C SER A 377 28.57 6.32 -51.73
N CYS A 378 28.81 7.43 -51.08
CA CYS A 378 28.02 8.67 -51.23
C CYS A 378 28.58 9.68 -52.24
N ARG A 379 29.76 9.44 -52.77
CA ARG A 379 30.47 10.36 -53.69
C ARG A 379 29.67 10.64 -54.93
N GLU A 380 29.18 9.63 -55.59
CA GLU A 380 28.41 9.76 -56.83
C GLU A 380 27.13 10.56 -56.61
N GLU A 381 26.39 10.33 -55.51
CA GLU A 381 25.15 11.05 -55.14
C GLU A 381 25.46 12.53 -54.88
N ALA A 382 26.55 12.83 -54.16
CA ALA A 382 27.00 14.21 -53.92
C ALA A 382 27.37 14.94 -55.21
N GLU A 383 28.13 14.26 -56.10
CA GLU A 383 28.53 14.80 -57.41
C GLU A 383 27.31 15.08 -58.32
N GLN A 384 26.38 14.13 -58.41
CA GLN A 384 25.12 14.32 -59.16
C GLN A 384 24.31 15.52 -58.68
N LYS A 385 24.34 15.81 -57.34
CA LYS A 385 23.71 16.97 -56.76
C LYS A 385 24.54 18.25 -56.86
N GLY A 386 25.75 18.18 -57.27
CA GLY A 386 26.71 19.31 -57.36
C GLY A 386 27.20 19.78 -55.98
N VAL A 387 27.33 18.87 -55.01
CA VAL A 387 27.82 19.12 -53.67
C VAL A 387 29.23 18.58 -53.52
N VAL A 388 30.15 19.39 -52.98
CA VAL A 388 31.55 18.98 -52.77
C VAL A 388 31.67 18.15 -51.47
N LEU A 389 32.00 16.86 -51.57
CA LEU A 389 32.24 15.99 -50.43
C LEU A 389 33.74 15.87 -50.12
N GLN A 390 34.15 16.32 -48.96
CA GLN A 390 35.50 16.26 -48.43
C GLN A 390 35.59 15.16 -47.37
N ALA A 391 36.39 14.09 -47.65
CA ALA A 391 36.65 13.00 -46.71
C ALA A 391 37.90 13.32 -45.87
N PRO A 392 38.00 12.83 -44.61
CA PRO A 392 39.20 12.99 -43.82
C PRO A 392 40.35 12.09 -44.34
N PRO A 393 41.60 12.40 -44.01
CA PRO A 393 42.69 11.50 -44.25
C PRO A 393 42.49 10.18 -43.49
N ALA A 394 42.96 9.09 -44.04
CA ALA A 394 42.88 7.77 -43.39
C ALA A 394 43.50 7.82 -41.97
N SER A 395 42.76 7.50 -40.97
CA SER A 395 43.19 7.46 -39.57
C SER A 395 42.77 6.14 -38.92
N GLU A 396 43.64 5.55 -38.12
CA GLU A 396 43.27 4.39 -37.30
C GLU A 396 42.52 4.88 -36.08
N LEU A 397 41.21 4.58 -36.02
CA LEU A 397 40.33 4.89 -34.90
C LEU A 397 39.63 3.60 -34.45
N PRO A 398 40.31 2.76 -33.65
CA PRO A 398 39.74 1.47 -33.24
C PRO A 398 38.63 1.70 -32.20
N VAL A 399 37.47 1.14 -32.50
CA VAL A 399 36.33 1.10 -31.58
C VAL A 399 35.83 -0.34 -31.44
N TRP A 400 35.09 -0.62 -30.36
CA TRP A 400 34.35 -1.87 -30.23
C TRP A 400 32.93 -1.67 -30.73
N GLY A 401 32.50 -2.46 -31.72
CA GLY A 401 31.16 -2.28 -32.26
C GLY A 401 30.83 -3.14 -33.47
N ASP A 402 29.63 -2.99 -33.98
CA ASP A 402 29.14 -3.67 -35.20
C ASP A 402 29.40 -2.78 -36.42
N GLN A 403 30.32 -3.29 -37.29
CA GLN A 403 30.74 -2.54 -38.48
C GLN A 403 29.55 -2.12 -39.37
N ILE A 404 28.56 -3.02 -39.57
CA ILE A 404 27.40 -2.75 -40.42
C ILE A 404 26.55 -1.65 -39.81
N ARG A 405 26.37 -1.68 -38.49
CA ARG A 405 25.55 -0.64 -37.79
C ARG A 405 26.27 0.68 -37.70
N LEU A 406 27.58 0.70 -37.48
CA LEU A 406 28.39 1.92 -37.55
C LEU A 406 28.38 2.53 -38.95
N GLN A 407 28.48 1.71 -39.99
CA GLN A 407 28.30 2.15 -41.36
C GLN A 407 26.94 2.76 -41.64
N GLN A 408 25.87 2.13 -41.09
CA GLN A 408 24.49 2.64 -41.19
C GLN A 408 24.31 4.00 -40.51
N ILE A 409 24.90 4.22 -39.30
CA ILE A 409 24.91 5.50 -38.64
C ILE A 409 25.49 6.58 -39.53
N LEU A 410 26.72 6.38 -40.01
CA LEU A 410 27.43 7.35 -40.84
C LEU A 410 26.73 7.58 -42.18
N GLN A 411 26.18 6.55 -42.80
CA GLN A 411 25.37 6.64 -44.01
C GLN A 411 24.15 7.56 -43.79
N ASN A 412 23.42 7.41 -42.68
CA ASN A 412 22.29 8.25 -42.37
C ASN A 412 22.69 9.73 -42.17
N LEU A 413 23.78 9.97 -41.46
CA LEU A 413 24.30 11.34 -41.29
C LEU A 413 24.74 11.98 -42.60
N LEU A 414 25.45 11.22 -43.44
CA LEU A 414 25.99 11.74 -44.69
C LEU A 414 24.92 11.95 -45.78
N THR A 415 23.98 10.99 -45.92
CA THR A 415 22.83 11.17 -46.84
C THR A 415 21.93 12.34 -46.43
N ASN A 416 21.75 12.56 -45.13
CA ASN A 416 21.05 13.74 -44.63
C ASN A 416 21.80 15.03 -45.01
N ALA A 417 23.09 15.11 -44.80
CA ALA A 417 23.91 16.23 -45.19
C ALA A 417 23.83 16.50 -46.71
N ILE A 418 23.91 15.45 -47.54
CA ILE A 418 23.72 15.58 -48.99
C ILE A 418 22.32 16.13 -49.32
N HIS A 419 21.29 15.56 -48.64
CA HIS A 419 19.89 15.95 -48.91
C HIS A 419 19.63 17.44 -48.67
N TYR A 420 20.14 17.98 -47.56
CA TYR A 420 19.84 19.36 -47.11
C TYR A 420 20.86 20.41 -47.59
N THR A 421 21.94 19.99 -48.27
CA THR A 421 22.90 20.95 -48.87
C THR A 421 22.50 21.28 -50.30
N PRO A 422 22.35 22.58 -50.65
CA PRO A 422 22.04 22.99 -52.00
C PRO A 422 23.22 22.77 -52.95
N ALA A 423 22.95 22.73 -54.26
CA ALA A 423 24.00 22.65 -55.27
C ALA A 423 25.01 23.80 -55.12
N GLY A 424 26.32 23.49 -55.24
CA GLY A 424 27.40 24.43 -54.93
C GLY A 424 27.82 24.50 -53.49
N GLY A 425 27.14 23.81 -52.60
CA GLY A 425 27.53 23.65 -51.17
C GLY A 425 28.61 22.62 -50.95
N SER A 426 29.04 22.46 -49.68
CA SER A 426 30.07 21.52 -49.32
C SER A 426 29.72 20.72 -48.06
N ILE A 427 30.19 19.48 -48.01
CA ILE A 427 30.09 18.61 -46.87
C ILE A 427 31.50 18.20 -46.46
N THR A 428 31.83 18.38 -45.19
CA THR A 428 33.17 18.00 -44.65
C THR A 428 32.99 16.96 -43.55
N VAL A 429 33.61 15.82 -43.77
CA VAL A 429 33.70 14.76 -42.75
C VAL A 429 35.05 14.87 -42.06
N ASN A 430 35.07 14.95 -40.74
CA ASN A 430 36.26 15.01 -39.93
C ASN A 430 36.23 13.90 -38.86
N SER A 431 37.40 13.43 -38.49
CA SER A 431 37.56 12.47 -37.39
C SER A 431 38.68 12.91 -36.46
N ARG A 432 38.46 12.81 -35.15
CA ARG A 432 39.46 13.13 -34.11
C ARG A 432 39.26 12.27 -32.87
N VAL A 433 40.31 12.21 -32.07
CA VAL A 433 40.22 11.63 -30.71
C VAL A 433 40.22 12.77 -29.71
N GLU A 434 39.28 12.72 -28.81
CA GLU A 434 39.15 13.73 -27.75
C GLU A 434 38.69 13.05 -26.46
N ALA A 435 39.40 13.27 -25.33
CA ALA A 435 39.03 12.76 -24.01
C ALA A 435 38.73 11.24 -23.94
N GLY A 436 39.47 10.42 -24.74
CA GLY A 436 39.29 8.94 -24.79
C GLY A 436 38.09 8.48 -25.63
N ALA A 437 37.50 9.39 -26.41
CA ALA A 437 36.44 9.07 -27.34
C ALA A 437 36.87 9.36 -28.81
N ALA A 438 36.39 8.54 -29.74
CA ALA A 438 36.46 8.81 -31.16
C ALA A 438 35.29 9.69 -31.55
N LEU A 439 35.55 10.84 -32.16
CA LEU A 439 34.55 11.76 -32.68
C LEU A 439 34.62 11.77 -34.21
N VAL A 440 33.46 11.54 -34.83
CA VAL A 440 33.29 11.64 -36.28
C VAL A 440 32.24 12.72 -36.54
N SER A 441 32.62 13.86 -37.14
CA SER A 441 31.73 14.97 -37.44
C SER A 441 31.43 15.03 -38.92
N VAL A 442 30.16 15.16 -39.27
CA VAL A 442 29.66 15.45 -40.61
C VAL A 442 29.10 16.88 -40.58
N ARG A 443 29.80 17.80 -41.22
CA ARG A 443 29.41 19.22 -41.30
C ARG A 443 28.99 19.53 -42.73
N ASP A 444 27.79 20.12 -42.86
CA ASP A 444 27.22 20.58 -44.10
C ASP A 444 27.10 22.14 -44.13
N THR A 445 26.96 22.73 -45.33
CA THR A 445 26.67 24.11 -45.55
C THR A 445 25.24 24.31 -46.05
N GLY A 446 24.33 23.52 -45.52
CA GLY A 446 22.91 23.50 -45.89
C GLY A 446 22.07 24.59 -45.24
N CYS A 447 20.76 24.39 -45.23
CA CYS A 447 19.80 25.36 -44.68
C CYS A 447 19.90 25.56 -43.16
N GLY A 448 20.55 24.65 -42.43
CA GLY A 448 20.59 24.64 -40.98
C GLY A 448 19.24 24.30 -40.35
N ILE A 449 19.21 24.24 -39.01
CA ILE A 449 18.06 23.82 -38.22
C ILE A 449 17.73 24.90 -37.18
N ALA A 450 16.47 25.28 -37.09
CA ALA A 450 16.01 26.27 -36.12
C ALA A 450 16.19 25.78 -34.67
N PRO A 451 16.53 26.66 -33.72
CA PRO A 451 16.79 26.23 -32.33
C PRO A 451 15.62 25.46 -31.71
N GLU A 452 14.38 25.83 -32.06
CA GLU A 452 13.17 25.16 -31.60
C GLU A 452 13.03 23.71 -32.12
N ASP A 453 13.59 23.42 -33.28
CA ASP A 453 13.53 22.10 -33.94
C ASP A 453 14.69 21.19 -33.55
N GLN A 454 15.82 21.71 -33.04
CA GLN A 454 17.05 20.95 -32.78
C GLN A 454 16.87 19.78 -31.78
N ALA A 455 15.98 19.93 -30.80
CA ALA A 455 15.67 18.85 -29.88
C ALA A 455 14.80 17.75 -30.52
N ALA A 456 13.97 18.12 -31.49
CA ALA A 456 13.00 17.22 -32.11
C ALA A 456 13.52 16.51 -33.38
N VAL A 457 14.69 16.90 -33.93
CA VAL A 457 15.20 16.26 -35.15
C VAL A 457 15.52 14.77 -35.01
N PHE A 458 15.68 14.27 -33.78
CA PHE A 458 15.87 12.87 -33.47
C PHE A 458 14.56 12.14 -33.19
N ASP A 459 13.42 12.87 -33.14
CA ASP A 459 12.11 12.23 -32.97
C ASP A 459 11.70 11.52 -34.27
N ARG A 460 10.94 10.45 -34.11
CA ARG A 460 10.47 9.65 -35.25
C ARG A 460 9.52 10.47 -36.14
N TYR A 461 9.74 10.38 -37.46
CA TYR A 461 8.93 11.08 -38.47
C TYR A 461 8.97 12.60 -38.38
N PHE A 462 9.95 13.15 -37.70
CA PHE A 462 10.15 14.60 -37.67
C PHE A 462 10.65 15.08 -39.01
N HIS A 463 9.98 16.13 -39.55
CA HIS A 463 10.38 16.85 -40.74
C HIS A 463 10.31 18.35 -40.45
N THR A 464 11.33 19.10 -40.80
CA THR A 464 11.27 20.54 -40.73
C THR A 464 10.28 21.09 -41.76
N THR A 465 9.62 22.21 -41.46
CA THR A 465 8.62 22.84 -42.34
C THR A 465 9.17 23.25 -43.71
N THR A 466 10.48 23.34 -43.85
CA THR A 466 11.21 23.69 -45.06
C THR A 466 11.59 22.51 -45.95
N SER A 467 11.44 21.27 -45.49
CA SER A 467 11.78 20.09 -46.28
C SER A 467 10.61 19.65 -47.16
N SER A 468 10.90 19.32 -48.45
CA SER A 468 9.93 18.61 -49.28
C SER A 468 9.68 17.23 -48.69
N LYS A 469 8.45 16.95 -48.25
CA LYS A 469 8.01 15.68 -47.56
C LYS A 469 8.24 14.39 -48.39
N HIS A 470 8.80 14.50 -49.61
CA HIS A 470 8.76 13.38 -50.56
C HIS A 470 10.03 12.55 -50.66
N ASP A 471 11.14 12.95 -50.02
CA ASP A 471 12.45 12.33 -50.26
C ASP A 471 13.17 11.80 -49.01
N SER A 472 12.59 11.95 -47.79
CA SER A 472 13.19 11.41 -46.56
C SER A 472 12.16 10.65 -45.73
N THR A 473 12.61 9.58 -45.03
CA THR A 473 11.75 8.72 -44.22
C THR A 473 11.44 9.28 -42.84
N GLY A 474 12.15 10.32 -42.40
CA GLY A 474 12.07 10.87 -41.04
C GLY A 474 12.51 9.87 -39.95
N LEU A 475 13.06 8.71 -40.33
CA LEU A 475 13.53 7.68 -39.41
C LEU A 475 15.06 7.61 -39.31
N GLY A 476 15.79 8.12 -40.29
CA GLY A 476 17.25 7.93 -40.40
C GLY A 476 18.02 8.47 -39.20
N LEU A 477 17.71 9.68 -38.72
CA LEU A 477 18.38 10.29 -37.54
C LEU A 477 18.01 9.57 -36.24
N THR A 478 16.75 9.19 -36.07
CA THR A 478 16.31 8.41 -34.91
C THR A 478 17.03 7.06 -34.85
N ILE A 479 17.11 6.34 -35.99
CA ILE A 479 17.83 5.07 -36.10
C ILE A 479 19.31 5.26 -35.79
N ALA A 480 19.93 6.32 -36.35
CA ALA A 480 21.32 6.62 -36.09
C ALA A 480 21.61 6.85 -34.61
N GLN A 481 20.76 7.61 -33.92
CA GLN A 481 20.90 7.89 -32.50
C GLN A 481 20.70 6.64 -31.65
N GLU A 482 19.68 5.83 -31.89
CA GLU A 482 19.45 4.57 -31.18
C GLU A 482 20.61 3.57 -31.38
N LEU A 483 21.12 3.47 -32.61
CA LEU A 483 22.31 2.64 -32.90
C LEU A 483 23.56 3.17 -32.21
N ALA A 484 23.74 4.51 -32.13
CA ALA A 484 24.85 5.13 -31.41
C ALA A 484 24.76 4.80 -29.90
N HIS A 485 23.56 4.89 -29.30
CA HIS A 485 23.33 4.50 -27.92
C HIS A 485 23.62 3.03 -27.65
N LEU A 486 23.25 2.13 -28.55
CA LEU A 486 23.59 0.71 -28.44
C LEU A 486 25.11 0.48 -28.42
N HIS A 487 25.90 1.33 -29.11
CA HIS A 487 27.36 1.34 -29.09
C HIS A 487 27.96 2.14 -27.92
N HIS A 488 27.15 2.48 -26.90
CA HIS A 488 27.57 3.30 -25.75
C HIS A 488 28.06 4.72 -26.14
N GLY A 489 27.60 5.21 -27.31
CA GLY A 489 27.90 6.53 -27.85
C GLY A 489 26.71 7.46 -27.84
N GLU A 490 26.92 8.61 -28.46
CA GLU A 490 25.89 9.64 -28.63
C GLU A 490 26.10 10.41 -29.94
N ILE A 491 25.03 11.03 -30.49
CA ILE A 491 25.14 11.97 -31.62
C ILE A 491 24.84 13.37 -31.10
N LEU A 492 25.78 14.28 -31.30
CA LEU A 492 25.67 15.67 -30.92
C LEU A 492 25.32 16.50 -32.17
N LEU A 493 24.53 17.56 -32.00
CA LEU A 493 24.10 18.49 -33.07
C LEU A 493 24.49 19.92 -32.73
N GLU A 494 25.17 20.56 -33.69
CA GLU A 494 25.41 22.00 -33.72
C GLU A 494 24.86 22.53 -35.03
N SER A 495 23.91 23.49 -35.01
CA SER A 495 23.30 24.01 -36.23
C SER A 495 22.88 25.47 -36.08
N GLU A 496 22.98 26.23 -37.17
CA GLU A 496 22.50 27.60 -37.26
C GLU A 496 21.83 27.80 -38.61
N VAL A 497 20.63 28.39 -38.60
CA VAL A 497 19.84 28.63 -39.81
C VAL A 497 20.65 29.42 -40.83
N GLY A 498 20.74 28.94 -42.06
CA GLY A 498 21.48 29.54 -43.17
C GLY A 498 23.00 29.32 -43.14
N LYS A 499 23.56 28.64 -42.11
CA LYS A 499 24.99 28.33 -42.04
C LYS A 499 25.28 26.83 -42.13
N GLY A 500 24.26 26.00 -42.05
CA GLY A 500 24.37 24.53 -42.09
C GLY A 500 24.34 23.88 -40.73
N SER A 501 24.60 22.56 -40.71
CA SER A 501 24.58 21.72 -39.52
C SER A 501 25.87 20.90 -39.37
N CYS A 502 26.15 20.49 -38.15
CA CYS A 502 27.23 19.59 -37.81
C CYS A 502 26.71 18.49 -36.86
N PHE A 503 26.63 17.29 -37.39
CA PHE A 503 26.32 16.11 -36.59
C PHE A 503 27.63 15.41 -36.20
N THR A 504 27.83 15.17 -34.90
CA THR A 504 29.06 14.54 -34.38
C THR A 504 28.68 13.26 -33.66
N LEU A 505 29.10 12.11 -34.24
CA LEU A 505 29.04 10.81 -33.59
C LEU A 505 30.20 10.70 -32.62
N LYS A 506 29.93 10.43 -31.37
CA LYS A 506 30.90 10.21 -30.30
C LYS A 506 30.80 8.77 -29.83
N LEU A 507 31.90 8.04 -29.90
CA LEU A 507 32.00 6.63 -29.48
C LEU A 507 33.16 6.44 -28.51
N PRO A 508 33.06 5.53 -27.53
CA PRO A 508 34.22 5.18 -26.68
C PRO A 508 35.33 4.56 -27.54
N LEU A 509 36.53 5.09 -27.38
CA LEU A 509 37.72 4.55 -28.07
C LEU A 509 38.16 3.24 -27.37
N LEU A 510 38.60 2.25 -28.16
CA LEU A 510 39.19 1.07 -27.57
C LEU A 510 40.50 1.49 -26.89
N SER A 511 40.56 1.34 -25.56
CA SER A 511 41.79 1.54 -24.81
C SER A 511 42.81 0.52 -25.30
N ALA A 512 44.01 1.00 -25.67
CA ALA A 512 45.11 0.18 -26.14
C ALA A 512 45.57 -0.83 -25.09
#